data_605a99c165c0ace7db20555cf0afd750
#
_entry.id   605a99c165c0ace7db20555cf0afd750
#
_cell.length_a   1.000
_cell.length_b   1.000
_cell.length_c   1.000
_cell.angle_alpha   90.00
_cell.angle_beta   90.00
_cell.angle_gamma   90.00
#
_symmetry.space_group_name_H-M   'P 1'
#
loop_
_entity.id
_entity.type
_entity.pdbx_description
1 polymer ?
#
loop_
_entity_poly.entity_id
_entity_poly.type
_entity_poly.pdbx_seq_one_letter_code
_entity_poly.pdbx_strand_id
1 'polypeptide(L)'
;MFHLDLAPADPILGLTETFKADLHPDKINLGVGVYQDANGRTPVLAAVKQAETRLLETETSKSYLPIPGVPEIASYTQELLFGEHHTIIEQGRAKTAQTPGGTGALRVAADFLKRAKPNATLWLSDPSWTNHHTIFEAAGFSVQSYRYYDKISQRLDLAGLVADLERAARGDIVILHGCCHNPSG
;
A
#
# COMPACT_ATOMS: atom_id res chain seq x y z
N MET A 1 -14.05 22.76 -26.86
CA MET A 1 -12.67 22.29 -26.80
C MET A 1 -12.34 22.08 -25.33
N PHE A 2 -12.11 20.84 -24.89
CA PHE A 2 -11.74 20.60 -23.49
C PHE A 2 -10.30 21.10 -23.27
N HIS A 3 -10.12 22.00 -22.33
CA HIS A 3 -8.80 22.42 -21.88
C HIS A 3 -8.41 21.50 -20.75
N LEU A 4 -7.37 20.70 -20.95
CA LEU A 4 -6.75 19.89 -19.90
C LEU A 4 -5.45 20.59 -19.52
N ASP A 5 -5.35 21.00 -18.27
CA ASP A 5 -4.10 21.48 -17.73
C ASP A 5 -3.09 20.33 -17.57
N LEU A 6 -1.83 20.63 -17.85
CA LEU A 6 -0.76 19.66 -17.64
C LEU A 6 -0.65 19.33 -16.14
N ALA A 7 -0.70 18.07 -15.79
CA ALA A 7 -0.47 17.66 -14.40
C ALA A 7 0.93 18.12 -13.95
N PRO A 8 1.10 18.55 -12.69
CA PRO A 8 2.41 18.87 -12.15
C PRO A 8 3.34 17.64 -12.25
N ALA A 9 4.64 17.90 -12.44
CA ALA A 9 5.64 16.83 -12.47
C ALA A 9 5.58 15.99 -11.18
N ASP A 10 5.67 14.66 -11.32
CA ASP A 10 5.70 13.76 -10.18
C ASP A 10 6.93 14.08 -9.31
N PRO A 11 6.74 14.42 -8.02
CA PRO A 11 7.84 14.83 -7.16
C PRO A 11 8.86 13.72 -6.88
N ILE A 12 8.49 12.44 -7.05
CA ILE A 12 9.35 11.29 -6.80
C ILE A 12 10.13 10.91 -8.07
N LEU A 13 9.46 10.83 -9.21
CA LEU A 13 10.11 10.46 -10.48
C LEU A 13 11.09 11.54 -10.95
N GLY A 14 10.76 12.83 -10.74
CA GLY A 14 11.66 13.94 -11.03
C GLY A 14 12.97 13.89 -10.24
N LEU A 15 12.94 13.41 -8.98
CA LEU A 15 14.15 13.19 -8.17
C LEU A 15 15.09 12.13 -8.77
N THR A 16 14.54 11.11 -9.41
CA THR A 16 15.34 10.06 -10.05
C THR A 16 16.17 10.61 -11.20
N GLU A 17 15.64 11.52 -11.99
CA GLU A 17 16.37 12.17 -13.07
C GLU A 17 17.46 13.11 -12.52
N THR A 18 17.12 13.90 -11.52
CA THR A 18 18.09 14.77 -10.83
C THR A 18 19.23 13.96 -10.22
N PHE A 19 18.92 12.84 -9.56
CA PHE A 19 19.92 11.92 -9.02
C PHE A 19 20.85 11.36 -10.10
N LYS A 20 20.30 10.97 -11.27
CA LYS A 20 21.11 10.47 -12.38
C LYS A 20 22.04 11.55 -12.94
N ALA A 21 21.58 12.79 -13.00
CA ALA A 21 22.34 13.94 -13.51
C ALA A 21 23.42 14.42 -12.53
N ASP A 22 23.28 14.16 -11.23
CA ASP A 22 24.30 14.49 -10.23
C ASP A 22 25.56 13.65 -10.45
N LEU A 23 26.72 14.30 -10.51
CA LEU A 23 28.04 13.67 -10.71
C LEU A 23 28.76 13.34 -9.40
N HIS A 24 28.16 13.62 -8.23
CA HIS A 24 28.81 13.35 -6.95
C HIS A 24 29.02 11.83 -6.77
N PRO A 25 30.26 11.38 -6.44
CA PRO A 25 30.59 9.95 -6.36
C PRO A 25 29.88 9.23 -5.21
N ASP A 26 29.64 9.94 -4.10
CA ASP A 26 29.05 9.38 -2.88
C ASP A 26 27.54 9.68 -2.76
N LYS A 27 26.85 9.93 -3.87
CA LYS A 27 25.43 10.19 -3.87
C LYS A 27 24.61 8.95 -3.49
N ILE A 28 23.55 9.13 -2.70
CA ILE A 28 22.64 8.07 -2.25
C ILE A 28 21.24 8.38 -2.74
N ASN A 29 20.61 7.43 -3.42
CA ASN A 29 19.21 7.56 -3.86
C ASN A 29 18.25 7.11 -2.78
N LEU A 30 17.52 8.05 -2.19
CA LEU A 30 16.46 7.80 -1.22
C LEU A 30 15.06 8.10 -1.80
N GLY A 31 14.96 8.36 -3.10
CA GLY A 31 13.72 8.76 -3.75
C GLY A 31 12.71 7.62 -3.94
N VAL A 32 13.16 6.37 -4.01
CA VAL A 32 12.30 5.20 -4.22
C VAL A 32 12.60 4.13 -3.17
N GLY A 33 11.56 3.72 -2.43
CA GLY A 33 11.64 2.62 -1.48
C GLY A 33 11.59 1.26 -2.19
N VAL A 34 12.76 0.72 -2.54
CA VAL A 34 12.91 -0.62 -3.11
C VAL A 34 14.05 -1.34 -2.39
N TYR A 35 13.90 -2.65 -2.18
CA TYR A 35 14.99 -3.44 -1.62
C TYR A 35 16.23 -3.38 -2.50
N GLN A 36 17.38 -3.13 -1.90
CA GLN A 36 18.68 -3.19 -2.55
C GLN A 36 19.64 -4.07 -1.74
N ASP A 37 20.46 -4.84 -2.46
CA ASP A 37 21.56 -5.59 -1.86
C ASP A 37 22.74 -4.68 -1.48
N ALA A 38 23.80 -5.25 -0.91
CA ALA A 38 25.00 -4.52 -0.53
C ALA A 38 25.72 -3.79 -1.70
N ASN A 39 25.40 -4.15 -2.93
CA ASN A 39 25.94 -3.53 -4.16
C ASN A 39 24.97 -2.52 -4.79
N GLY A 40 23.88 -2.16 -4.10
CA GLY A 40 22.86 -1.26 -4.61
C GLY A 40 22.01 -1.83 -5.75
N ARG A 41 21.92 -3.16 -5.89
CA ARG A 41 21.14 -3.83 -6.91
C ARG A 41 19.83 -4.34 -6.34
N THR A 42 18.77 -4.31 -7.13
CA THR A 42 17.49 -4.94 -6.82
C THR A 42 17.46 -6.34 -7.47
N PRO A 43 17.81 -7.41 -6.74
CA PRO A 43 17.86 -8.75 -7.32
C PRO A 43 16.46 -9.29 -7.53
N VAL A 44 16.31 -10.12 -8.55
CA VAL A 44 15.11 -10.97 -8.68
C VAL A 44 15.31 -12.19 -7.78
N LEU A 45 14.37 -12.43 -6.88
CA LEU A 45 14.44 -13.57 -5.96
C LEU A 45 14.39 -14.91 -6.73
N ALA A 46 15.16 -15.89 -6.28
CA ALA A 46 15.22 -17.21 -6.92
C ALA A 46 13.85 -17.89 -7.01
N ALA A 47 13.01 -17.74 -5.98
CA ALA A 47 11.64 -18.26 -5.98
C ALA A 47 10.77 -17.63 -7.09
N VAL A 48 10.94 -16.33 -7.35
CA VAL A 48 10.23 -15.63 -8.45
C VAL A 48 10.68 -16.20 -9.81
N LYS A 49 11.99 -16.38 -10.02
CA LYS A 49 12.51 -16.97 -11.26
C LYS A 49 12.02 -18.40 -11.48
N GLN A 50 11.95 -19.21 -10.44
CA GLN A 50 11.39 -20.56 -10.53
C GLN A 50 9.90 -20.54 -10.86
N ALA A 51 9.12 -19.62 -10.27
CA ALA A 51 7.70 -19.47 -10.56
C ALA A 51 7.46 -19.01 -12.01
N GLU A 52 8.25 -18.04 -12.51
CA GLU A 52 8.19 -17.60 -13.91
C GLU A 52 8.47 -18.77 -14.89
N THR A 53 9.49 -19.57 -14.60
CA THR A 53 9.83 -20.76 -15.42
C THR A 53 8.69 -21.76 -15.43
N ARG A 54 8.11 -22.07 -14.26
CA ARG A 54 6.94 -22.97 -14.17
C ARG A 54 5.75 -22.45 -14.97
N LEU A 55 5.45 -21.17 -14.85
CA LEU A 55 4.35 -20.54 -15.61
C LEU A 55 4.59 -20.68 -17.10
N LEU A 56 5.82 -20.40 -17.58
CA LEU A 56 6.17 -20.53 -19.00
C LEU A 56 5.97 -21.96 -19.52
N GLU A 57 6.31 -22.96 -18.70
CA GLU A 57 6.25 -24.37 -19.11
C GLU A 57 4.84 -24.98 -18.99
N THR A 58 4.03 -24.52 -18.02
CA THR A 58 2.77 -25.19 -17.67
C THR A 58 1.52 -24.41 -18.04
N GLU A 59 1.62 -23.11 -18.28
CA GLU A 59 0.46 -22.29 -18.61
C GLU A 59 -0.03 -22.56 -20.02
N THR A 60 -1.25 -23.05 -20.14
CA THR A 60 -1.86 -23.43 -21.44
C THR A 60 -2.96 -22.48 -21.90
N SER A 61 -3.34 -21.49 -21.09
CA SER A 61 -4.44 -20.56 -21.38
C SER A 61 -4.22 -19.21 -20.74
N LYS A 62 -4.67 -18.15 -21.41
CA LYS A 62 -4.77 -16.78 -20.93
C LYS A 62 -6.24 -16.36 -20.72
N SER A 63 -7.06 -17.27 -20.26
CA SER A 63 -8.48 -17.00 -19.96
C SER A 63 -8.63 -15.94 -18.86
N TYR A 64 -9.81 -15.32 -18.81
CA TYR A 64 -10.16 -14.42 -17.70
C TYR A 64 -10.09 -15.14 -16.36
N LEU A 65 -9.55 -14.44 -15.36
CA LEU A 65 -9.58 -14.92 -13.99
C LEU A 65 -10.99 -14.74 -13.38
N PRO A 66 -11.32 -15.51 -12.34
CA PRO A 66 -12.50 -15.24 -11.52
C PRO A 66 -12.47 -13.83 -10.94
N ILE A 67 -13.65 -13.25 -10.62
CA ILE A 67 -13.74 -11.88 -10.08
C ILE A 67 -12.82 -11.65 -8.86
N PRO A 68 -12.71 -12.58 -7.88
CA PRO A 68 -11.81 -12.40 -6.75
C PRO A 68 -10.32 -12.64 -7.07
N GLY A 69 -9.99 -13.10 -8.27
CA GLY A 69 -8.65 -13.51 -8.67
C GLY A 69 -8.41 -15.01 -8.51
N VAL A 70 -7.14 -15.42 -8.48
CA VAL A 70 -6.70 -16.80 -8.36
C VAL A 70 -6.97 -17.32 -6.94
N PRO A 71 -7.72 -18.43 -6.75
CA PRO A 71 -8.05 -18.96 -5.42
C PRO A 71 -6.82 -19.28 -4.57
N GLU A 72 -5.77 -19.80 -5.16
CA GLU A 72 -4.52 -20.15 -4.49
C GLU A 72 -3.80 -18.91 -3.94
N ILE A 73 -3.85 -17.77 -4.64
CA ILE A 73 -3.32 -16.49 -4.11
C ILE A 73 -4.10 -16.08 -2.87
N ALA A 74 -5.42 -16.28 -2.86
CA ALA A 74 -6.23 -15.94 -1.70
C ALA A 74 -5.86 -16.81 -0.48
N SER A 75 -5.74 -18.13 -0.64
CA SER A 75 -5.38 -19.04 0.46
C SER A 75 -3.98 -18.76 0.99
N TYR A 76 -2.98 -18.71 0.13
CA TYR A 76 -1.59 -18.46 0.55
C TYR A 76 -1.41 -17.08 1.19
N THR A 77 -2.12 -16.06 0.72
CA THR A 77 -2.09 -14.75 1.38
C THR A 77 -2.67 -14.80 2.78
N GLN A 78 -3.78 -15.52 2.97
CA GLN A 78 -4.40 -15.68 4.29
C GLN A 78 -3.49 -16.47 5.24
N GLU A 79 -2.90 -17.56 4.76
CA GLU A 79 -1.94 -18.37 5.53
C GLU A 79 -0.70 -17.55 5.93
N LEU A 80 -0.18 -16.73 5.01
CA LEU A 80 0.96 -15.86 5.29
C LEU A 80 0.64 -14.81 6.36
N LEU A 81 -0.57 -14.24 6.35
CA LEU A 81 -0.97 -13.18 7.28
C LEU A 81 -1.39 -13.69 8.64
N PHE A 82 -2.07 -14.83 8.70
CA PHE A 82 -2.69 -15.34 9.93
C PHE A 82 -2.05 -16.61 10.46
N GLY A 83 -1.26 -17.31 9.65
CA GLY A 83 -0.74 -18.64 9.92
C GLY A 83 -1.67 -19.74 9.41
N GLU A 84 -1.10 -20.90 9.09
CA GLU A 84 -1.85 -22.10 8.74
C GLU A 84 -2.82 -22.47 9.89
N HIS A 85 -4.00 -22.96 9.56
CA HIS A 85 -5.03 -23.41 10.52
C HIS A 85 -5.53 -22.32 11.50
N HIS A 86 -5.33 -21.04 11.19
CA HIS A 86 -5.89 -19.99 12.04
C HIS A 86 -7.42 -19.98 11.96
N THR A 87 -8.08 -19.83 13.10
CA THR A 87 -9.55 -19.90 13.23
C THR A 87 -10.31 -18.93 12.32
N ILE A 88 -9.70 -17.77 11.98
CA ILE A 88 -10.29 -16.80 11.06
C ILE A 88 -10.45 -17.37 9.64
N ILE A 89 -9.51 -18.24 9.22
CA ILE A 89 -9.52 -18.93 7.93
C ILE A 89 -10.51 -20.09 7.98
N GLU A 90 -10.41 -20.97 8.98
CA GLU A 90 -11.27 -22.15 9.14
C GLU A 90 -12.76 -21.79 9.24
N GLN A 91 -13.07 -20.68 9.90
CA GLN A 91 -14.44 -20.16 10.04
C GLN A 91 -14.91 -19.34 8.83
N GLY A 92 -14.08 -19.19 7.78
CA GLY A 92 -14.43 -18.45 6.57
C GLY A 92 -14.63 -16.94 6.79
N ARG A 93 -14.06 -16.37 7.86
CA ARG A 93 -14.17 -14.95 8.19
C ARG A 93 -13.18 -14.06 7.45
N ALA A 94 -12.13 -14.63 6.83
CA ALA A 94 -11.22 -13.94 5.96
C ALA A 94 -11.67 -14.07 4.49
N LYS A 95 -11.63 -12.98 3.75
CA LYS A 95 -11.84 -12.95 2.30
C LYS A 95 -10.73 -12.15 1.65
N THR A 96 -10.23 -12.63 0.53
CA THR A 96 -9.14 -12.01 -0.21
C THR A 96 -9.56 -11.77 -1.63
N ALA A 97 -9.21 -10.61 -2.18
CA ALA A 97 -9.37 -10.29 -3.58
C ALA A 97 -8.01 -9.87 -4.16
N GLN A 98 -7.66 -10.46 -5.28
CA GLN A 98 -6.46 -10.12 -6.04
C GLN A 98 -6.70 -8.84 -6.84
N THR A 99 -5.73 -7.92 -6.80
CA THR A 99 -5.79 -6.64 -7.52
C THR A 99 -4.43 -6.34 -8.16
N PRO A 100 -4.37 -5.46 -9.17
CA PRO A 100 -3.09 -5.03 -9.74
C PRO A 100 -2.36 -4.10 -8.74
N GLY A 101 -1.51 -4.70 -7.90
CA GLY A 101 -0.68 -4.02 -6.92
C GLY A 101 -1.44 -3.39 -5.74
N GLY A 102 -0.67 -2.78 -4.81
CA GLY A 102 -1.22 -2.18 -3.59
C GLY A 102 -2.13 -0.98 -3.85
N THR A 103 -1.83 -0.16 -4.83
CA THR A 103 -2.69 0.99 -5.22
C THR A 103 -4.07 0.50 -5.69
N GLY A 104 -4.12 -0.56 -6.51
CA GLY A 104 -5.37 -1.18 -6.92
C GLY A 104 -6.15 -1.75 -5.73
N ALA A 105 -5.45 -2.41 -4.79
CA ALA A 105 -6.05 -2.94 -3.57
C ALA A 105 -6.68 -1.84 -2.71
N LEU A 106 -5.95 -0.76 -2.47
CA LEU A 106 -6.45 0.38 -1.69
C LEU A 106 -7.65 1.05 -2.38
N ARG A 107 -7.62 1.19 -3.71
CA ARG A 107 -8.76 1.77 -4.44
C ARG A 107 -10.00 0.91 -4.33
N VAL A 108 -9.89 -0.40 -4.54
CA VAL A 108 -11.02 -1.34 -4.39
C VAL A 108 -11.56 -1.32 -2.96
N ALA A 109 -10.67 -1.32 -1.95
CA ALA A 109 -11.07 -1.21 -0.55
C ALA A 109 -11.76 0.13 -0.26
N ALA A 110 -11.26 1.25 -0.79
CA ALA A 110 -11.86 2.57 -0.62
C ALA A 110 -13.28 2.63 -1.21
N ASP A 111 -13.47 2.17 -2.44
CA ASP A 111 -14.77 2.15 -3.09
C ASP A 111 -15.77 1.24 -2.34
N PHE A 112 -15.31 0.08 -1.86
CA PHE A 112 -16.14 -0.82 -1.05
C PHE A 112 -16.55 -0.16 0.28
N LEU A 113 -15.59 0.42 1.00
CA LEU A 113 -15.84 1.07 2.29
C LEU A 113 -16.75 2.30 2.13
N LYS A 114 -16.55 3.08 1.08
CA LYS A 114 -17.42 4.25 0.80
C LYS A 114 -18.86 3.85 0.54
N ARG A 115 -19.10 2.75 -0.17
CA ARG A 115 -20.45 2.20 -0.36
C ARG A 115 -21.07 1.70 0.94
N ALA A 116 -20.26 1.05 1.78
CA ALA A 116 -20.73 0.51 3.08
C ALA A 116 -20.95 1.60 4.14
N LYS A 117 -20.17 2.69 4.09
CA LYS A 117 -20.11 3.78 5.06
C LYS A 117 -20.04 5.14 4.37
N PRO A 118 -21.09 5.59 3.68
CA PRO A 118 -21.04 6.78 2.80
C PRO A 118 -20.68 8.07 3.55
N ASN A 119 -20.97 8.18 4.82
CA ASN A 119 -20.75 9.39 5.64
C ASN A 119 -19.52 9.30 6.56
N ALA A 120 -18.77 8.18 6.51
CA ALA A 120 -17.60 8.01 7.36
C ALA A 120 -16.49 8.99 6.98
N THR A 121 -15.81 9.50 8.00
CA THR A 121 -14.50 10.14 7.87
C THR A 121 -13.42 9.07 7.85
N LEU A 122 -12.39 9.27 7.04
CA LEU A 122 -11.26 8.37 6.98
C LEU A 122 -10.07 9.03 7.67
N TRP A 123 -9.42 8.31 8.59
CA TRP A 123 -8.30 8.78 9.38
C TRP A 123 -7.01 8.13 8.91
N LEU A 124 -5.99 8.95 8.59
CA LEU A 124 -4.65 8.53 8.18
C LEU A 124 -3.61 8.99 9.20
N SER A 125 -2.52 8.24 9.32
CA SER A 125 -1.36 8.68 10.11
C SER A 125 -0.71 9.93 9.52
N ASP A 126 -0.14 10.77 10.38
CA ASP A 126 0.74 11.86 9.97
C ASP A 126 2.16 11.59 10.52
N PRO A 127 3.15 11.36 9.62
CA PRO A 127 3.05 11.25 8.16
C PRO A 127 2.38 9.96 7.68
N SER A 128 2.01 9.93 6.40
CA SER A 128 1.57 8.73 5.68
C SER A 128 2.05 8.78 4.23
N TRP A 129 2.05 7.65 3.54
CA TRP A 129 2.33 7.62 2.10
C TRP A 129 1.33 8.52 1.35
N THR A 130 1.87 9.44 0.57
CA THR A 130 1.08 10.51 -0.09
C THR A 130 -0.12 9.97 -0.89
N ASN A 131 0.05 8.80 -1.54
CA ASN A 131 -1.03 8.21 -2.31
C ASN A 131 -2.22 7.74 -1.46
N HIS A 132 -2.06 7.51 -0.16
CA HIS A 132 -3.21 7.21 0.70
C HIS A 132 -4.24 8.33 0.63
N HIS A 133 -3.82 9.59 0.82
CA HIS A 133 -4.73 10.74 0.70
C HIS A 133 -5.43 10.76 -0.66
N THR A 134 -4.65 10.74 -1.74
CA THR A 134 -5.17 10.83 -3.11
C THR A 134 -6.17 9.72 -3.44
N ILE A 135 -5.88 8.47 -3.03
CA ILE A 135 -6.75 7.32 -3.33
C ILE A 135 -8.09 7.45 -2.59
N PHE A 136 -8.05 7.76 -1.30
CA PHE A 136 -9.28 7.82 -0.50
C PHE A 136 -10.11 9.07 -0.78
N GLU A 137 -9.49 10.22 -1.03
CA GLU A 137 -10.19 11.42 -1.50
C GLU A 137 -10.86 11.19 -2.86
N ALA A 138 -10.16 10.54 -3.81
CA ALA A 138 -10.72 10.18 -5.10
C ALA A 138 -11.89 9.18 -5.01
N ALA A 139 -11.98 8.41 -3.93
CA ALA A 139 -13.13 7.58 -3.61
C ALA A 139 -14.26 8.35 -2.90
N GLY A 140 -14.07 9.66 -2.63
CA GLY A 140 -15.06 10.54 -2.03
C GLY A 140 -15.06 10.59 -0.51
N PHE A 141 -13.99 10.15 0.16
CA PHE A 141 -13.84 10.32 1.61
C PHE A 141 -13.41 11.73 1.98
N SER A 142 -13.93 12.23 3.10
CA SER A 142 -13.27 13.28 3.86
C SER A 142 -12.14 12.64 4.65
N VAL A 143 -10.92 13.14 4.49
CA VAL A 143 -9.72 12.57 5.12
C VAL A 143 -9.28 13.48 6.27
N GLN A 144 -9.04 12.88 7.42
CA GLN A 144 -8.45 13.50 8.61
C GLN A 144 -7.13 12.82 8.95
N SER A 145 -6.26 13.52 9.65
CA SER A 145 -4.99 12.96 10.11
C SER A 145 -4.99 12.75 11.62
N TYR A 146 -4.31 11.69 12.06
CA TYR A 146 -3.94 11.47 13.46
C TYR A 146 -2.43 11.50 13.64
N ARG A 147 -1.94 12.02 14.76
CA ARG A 147 -0.52 12.03 15.09
C ARG A 147 0.01 10.61 15.16
N TYR A 148 1.17 10.39 14.58
CA TYR A 148 1.81 9.08 14.56
C TYR A 148 3.28 9.14 14.92
N TYR A 149 4.02 10.12 14.39
CA TYR A 149 5.46 10.19 14.50
C TYR A 149 5.89 11.50 15.15
N ASP A 150 6.62 11.40 16.28
CA ASP A 150 7.27 12.55 16.90
C ASP A 150 8.65 12.78 16.28
N LYS A 151 8.79 13.90 15.57
CA LYS A 151 10.04 14.28 14.88
C LYS A 151 11.19 14.60 15.84
N ILE A 152 10.90 14.97 17.08
CA ILE A 152 11.92 15.33 18.08
C ILE A 152 12.51 14.07 18.69
N SER A 153 11.69 13.20 19.20
CA SER A 153 12.12 11.92 19.79
C SER A 153 12.43 10.85 18.74
N GLN A 154 12.04 11.07 17.47
CA GLN A 154 12.13 10.11 16.37
C GLN A 154 11.46 8.76 16.67
N ARG A 155 10.28 8.80 17.31
CA ARG A 155 9.53 7.64 17.77
C ARG A 155 8.04 7.79 17.49
N LEU A 156 7.32 6.69 17.70
CA LEU A 156 5.87 6.70 17.73
C LEU A 156 5.34 7.63 18.83
N ASP A 157 4.47 8.58 18.46
CA ASP A 157 3.66 9.38 19.40
C ASP A 157 2.38 8.64 19.75
N LEU A 158 2.49 7.61 20.59
CA LEU A 158 1.34 6.81 20.99
C LEU A 158 0.28 7.64 21.72
N ALA A 159 0.69 8.58 22.57
CA ALA A 159 -0.24 9.42 23.30
C ALA A 159 -1.02 10.36 22.36
N GLY A 160 -0.34 10.96 21.40
CA GLY A 160 -0.96 11.79 20.38
C GLY A 160 -1.90 11.00 19.47
N LEU A 161 -1.48 9.80 19.05
CA LEU A 161 -2.30 8.89 18.24
C LEU A 161 -3.62 8.57 18.94
N VAL A 162 -3.56 8.15 20.21
CA VAL A 162 -4.77 7.81 20.99
C VAL A 162 -5.66 9.03 21.15
N ALA A 163 -5.12 10.17 21.56
CA ALA A 163 -5.88 11.40 21.77
C ALA A 163 -6.58 11.89 20.48
N ASP A 164 -5.94 11.72 19.31
CA ASP A 164 -6.55 12.12 18.06
C ASP A 164 -7.64 11.11 17.61
N LEU A 165 -7.41 9.81 17.77
CA LEU A 165 -8.38 8.79 17.42
C LEU A 165 -9.59 8.72 18.36
N GLU A 166 -9.47 9.19 19.61
CA GLU A 166 -10.65 9.38 20.50
C GLU A 166 -11.65 10.39 19.93
N ARG A 167 -11.25 11.25 19.01
CA ARG A 167 -12.13 12.21 18.31
C ARG A 167 -12.87 11.57 17.13
N ALA A 168 -12.47 10.38 16.70
CA ALA A 168 -13.14 9.67 15.61
C ALA A 168 -14.56 9.26 16.01
N ALA A 169 -15.53 9.52 15.14
CA ALA A 169 -16.91 9.15 15.37
C ALA A 169 -17.12 7.63 15.19
N ARG A 170 -18.13 7.09 15.87
CA ARG A 170 -18.51 5.69 15.66
C ARG A 170 -18.87 5.44 14.19
N GLY A 171 -18.13 4.58 13.55
CA GLY A 171 -18.31 4.21 12.13
C GLY A 171 -17.33 4.89 11.19
N ASP A 172 -16.47 5.78 11.69
CA ASP A 172 -15.31 6.27 10.95
C ASP A 172 -14.34 5.11 10.64
N ILE A 173 -13.47 5.36 9.68
CA ILE A 173 -12.50 4.38 9.19
C ILE A 173 -11.10 4.85 9.54
N VAL A 174 -10.31 3.98 10.15
CA VAL A 174 -8.91 4.25 10.49
C VAL A 174 -8.02 3.34 9.66
N ILE A 175 -7.05 3.92 8.96
CA ILE A 175 -6.02 3.18 8.24
C ILE A 175 -4.80 3.04 9.15
N LEU A 176 -4.46 1.80 9.45
CA LEU A 176 -3.28 1.43 10.22
C LEU A 176 -2.33 0.63 9.32
N HIS A 177 -1.03 0.87 9.46
CA HIS A 177 -0.02 0.05 8.80
C HIS A 177 0.30 -1.13 9.70
N GLY A 178 0.10 -2.35 9.23
CA GLY A 178 0.35 -3.58 10.00
C GLY A 178 1.83 -3.81 10.28
N CYS A 179 2.71 -3.32 9.38
CA CYS A 179 4.16 -3.33 9.49
C CYS A 179 4.75 -2.30 8.52
N CYS A 180 6.05 -2.02 8.62
CA CYS A 180 6.79 -1.21 7.65
C CYS A 180 6.05 0.10 7.33
N HIS A 181 5.75 0.89 8.37
CA HIS A 181 5.00 2.14 8.22
C HIS A 181 5.68 3.06 7.19
N ASN A 182 4.95 3.49 6.17
CA ASN A 182 5.47 4.36 5.13
C ASN A 182 5.04 5.82 5.40
N PRO A 183 5.98 6.77 5.67
CA PRO A 183 7.44 6.67 5.46
C PRO A 183 8.30 6.43 6.72
N SER A 184 7.74 6.26 7.92
CA SER A 184 8.55 6.31 9.16
C SER A 184 9.22 4.98 9.55
N GLY A 185 8.96 3.88 8.86
CA GLY A 185 9.57 2.57 9.10
C GLY A 185 8.85 1.69 10.10
#